data_384f5c432922f5e2eee4511780b2772f
#
_entry.id   384f5c432922f5e2eee4511780b2772f
#
_cell.length_a   1.000
_cell.length_b   1.000
_cell.length_c   1.000
_cell.angle_alpha   90.00
_cell.angle_beta   90.00
_cell.angle_gamma   90.00
#
_symmetry.space_group_name_H-M   'P 1'
#
loop_
_entity.id
_entity.type
_entity.pdbx_description
1 polymer ?
#
loop_
_entity_poly.entity_id
_entity_poly.type
_entity_poly.pdbx_seq_one_letter_code
_entity_poly.pdbx_strand_id
1 'polypeptide(L)'
;MNQNETQWDKLLKIKTTGRDDSRSDQYRYPYEPTQYCVLERLANNGLITKKNVLLDYGTGKGRVCFYLSYQTRCRSIGVEYDERIFESAEANREHAVSGRKVSFELTSAEKY
;
A
#
# COMPACT_ATOMS: atom_id res chain seq x y z
N MET A 1 10.79 17.20 3.13
CA MET A 1 9.86 16.20 2.60
C MET A 1 10.23 15.87 1.16
N ASN A 2 10.21 14.62 0.81
CA ASN A 2 10.49 14.19 -0.56
C ASN A 2 9.27 14.47 -1.45
N GLN A 3 9.48 15.27 -2.49
CA GLN A 3 8.37 15.62 -3.41
C GLN A 3 7.79 14.40 -4.12
N ASN A 4 8.59 13.35 -4.36
CA ASN A 4 8.10 12.14 -5.00
C ASN A 4 6.98 11.48 -4.21
N GLU A 5 7.01 11.59 -2.90
CA GLU A 5 5.98 10.96 -2.05
C GLU A 5 4.61 11.54 -2.31
N THR A 6 4.52 12.87 -2.34
CA THR A 6 3.24 13.53 -2.59
C THR A 6 2.83 13.45 -4.06
N GLN A 7 3.79 13.51 -4.97
CA GLN A 7 3.51 13.44 -6.40
C GLN A 7 2.95 12.07 -6.79
N TRP A 8 3.54 10.99 -6.27
CA TRP A 8 3.05 9.64 -6.55
C TRP A 8 1.67 9.40 -5.94
N ASP A 9 1.47 9.84 -4.69
CA ASP A 9 0.14 9.74 -4.08
C ASP A 9 -0.91 10.43 -4.95
N LYS A 10 -0.58 11.62 -5.44
CA LYS A 10 -1.51 12.39 -6.27
C LYS A 10 -1.80 11.70 -7.59
N LEU A 11 -0.77 11.18 -8.24
CA LEU A 11 -0.92 10.46 -9.51
C LEU A 11 -1.76 9.20 -9.33
N LEU A 12 -1.51 8.46 -8.27
CA LEU A 12 -2.23 7.22 -7.97
C LEU A 12 -3.62 7.47 -7.37
N LYS A 13 -3.91 8.71 -6.97
CA LYS A 13 -5.16 9.13 -6.33
C LYS A 13 -5.39 8.42 -4.99
N ILE A 14 -4.34 8.39 -4.19
CA ILE A 14 -4.36 7.79 -2.85
C ILE A 14 -3.77 8.75 -1.83
N LYS A 15 -3.98 8.46 -0.55
CA LYS A 15 -3.44 9.23 0.57
C LYS A 15 -2.67 8.28 1.47
N THR A 16 -1.37 8.20 1.26
CA THR A 16 -0.50 7.31 2.04
C THR A 16 0.72 8.03 2.60
N THR A 17 0.96 9.27 2.17
CA THR A 17 2.14 10.02 2.58
C THR A 17 1.99 10.53 4.02
N GLY A 18 3.10 10.55 4.74
CA GLY A 18 3.16 11.02 6.10
C GLY A 18 3.17 9.89 7.09
N ARG A 19 3.71 10.18 8.26
CA ARG A 19 3.75 9.25 9.37
C ARG A 19 2.58 9.56 10.29
N ASP A 20 1.82 8.55 10.62
CA ASP A 20 0.71 8.69 11.55
C ASP A 20 1.06 7.95 12.84
N ASP A 21 1.54 8.69 13.83
CA ASP A 21 1.82 8.17 15.16
C ASP A 21 0.97 8.82 16.24
N SER A 22 -0.07 9.56 15.83
CA SER A 22 -0.98 10.22 16.77
C SER A 22 -1.71 9.23 17.68
N ARG A 23 -1.80 7.97 17.27
CA ARG A 23 -2.45 6.89 18.02
C ARG A 23 -1.52 5.72 18.24
N SER A 24 -0.22 6.00 18.40
CA SER A 24 0.78 4.97 18.56
C SER A 24 0.51 4.06 19.77
N ASP A 25 -0.21 4.55 20.78
CA ASP A 25 -0.60 3.75 21.93
C ASP A 25 -1.61 2.66 21.57
N GLN A 26 -2.35 2.83 20.48
CA GLN A 26 -3.38 1.90 20.02
C GLN A 26 -2.87 0.98 18.91
N TYR A 27 -1.75 1.33 18.30
CA TYR A 27 -1.13 0.54 17.25
C TYR A 27 0.12 -0.11 17.81
N ARG A 28 0.42 -1.29 17.32
CA ARG A 28 1.66 -1.96 17.70
C ARG A 28 2.87 -1.15 17.26
N TYR A 29 2.77 -0.53 16.09
CA TYR A 29 3.81 0.33 15.52
C TYR A 29 3.13 1.52 14.85
N PRO A 30 3.76 2.71 14.87
CA PRO A 30 3.24 3.84 14.10
C PRO A 30 3.27 3.52 12.62
N TYR A 31 2.27 4.05 11.90
CA TYR A 31 2.22 3.89 10.46
C TYR A 31 3.35 4.71 9.82
N GLU A 32 4.10 4.08 8.95
CA GLU A 32 5.15 4.73 8.18
C GLU A 32 5.28 4.01 6.84
N PRO A 33 4.93 4.65 5.73
CA PRO A 33 4.92 3.95 4.44
C PRO A 33 6.34 3.75 3.89
N THR A 34 6.50 2.70 3.11
CA THR A 34 7.72 2.47 2.33
C THR A 34 7.88 3.60 1.31
N GLN A 35 9.08 4.14 1.19
CA GLN A 35 9.35 5.23 0.26
C GLN A 35 9.17 4.77 -1.19
N TYR A 36 8.64 5.67 -2.02
CA TYR A 36 8.40 5.34 -3.42
C TYR A 36 9.69 5.01 -4.18
N CYS A 37 10.81 5.62 -3.84
CA CYS A 37 12.07 5.30 -4.53
C CYS A 37 12.47 3.83 -4.34
N VAL A 38 12.14 3.25 -3.18
CA VAL A 38 12.37 1.83 -2.93
C VAL A 38 11.43 0.98 -3.78
N LEU A 39 10.17 1.37 -3.86
CA LEU A 39 9.18 0.66 -4.67
C LEU A 39 9.51 0.74 -6.15
N GLU A 40 10.04 1.87 -6.60
CA GLU A 40 10.47 2.05 -7.98
C GLU A 40 11.56 1.05 -8.36
N ARG A 41 12.53 0.87 -7.47
CA ARG A 41 13.58 -0.14 -7.70
C ARG A 41 12.99 -1.54 -7.80
N LEU A 42 12.05 -1.85 -6.92
CA LEU A 42 11.41 -3.16 -6.93
C LEU A 42 10.62 -3.36 -8.22
N ALA A 43 9.87 -2.36 -8.66
CA ALA A 43 9.10 -2.45 -9.89
C ALA A 43 10.00 -2.65 -11.12
N ASN A 44 11.20 -2.02 -11.10
CA ASN A 44 12.09 -2.02 -12.26
C ASN A 44 12.99 -3.25 -12.35
N ASN A 45 13.01 -4.12 -11.33
CA ASN A 45 13.92 -5.27 -11.36
C ASN A 45 13.40 -6.44 -12.21
N GLY A 46 12.20 -6.36 -12.71
CA GLY A 46 11.65 -7.37 -13.64
C GLY A 46 11.11 -8.63 -12.99
N LEU A 47 11.15 -8.73 -11.65
CA LEU A 47 10.67 -9.93 -10.96
C LEU A 47 9.16 -10.00 -10.84
N ILE A 48 8.49 -8.84 -10.81
CA ILE A 48 7.03 -8.78 -10.69
C ILE A 48 6.43 -8.45 -12.06
N THR A 49 5.51 -9.29 -12.53
CA THR A 49 4.87 -9.11 -13.82
C THR A 49 3.35 -9.14 -13.66
N LYS A 50 2.64 -8.83 -14.74
CA LYS A 50 1.17 -8.86 -14.74
C LYS A 50 0.59 -10.24 -14.43
N LYS A 51 1.40 -11.30 -14.52
CA LYS A 51 0.97 -12.66 -14.22
C LYS A 51 1.09 -13.01 -12.74
N ASN A 52 1.73 -12.16 -11.96
CA ASN A 52 1.94 -12.40 -10.54
C ASN A 52 0.78 -11.87 -9.70
N VAL A 53 0.63 -12.46 -8.52
CA VAL A 53 -0.20 -11.91 -7.46
C VAL A 53 0.72 -11.54 -6.32
N LEU A 54 0.77 -10.25 -6.00
CA LEU A 54 1.58 -9.74 -4.90
C LEU A 54 0.81 -9.89 -3.60
N LEU A 55 1.47 -10.39 -2.57
CA LEU A 55 0.90 -10.47 -1.24
C LEU A 55 1.74 -9.61 -0.31
N ASP A 56 1.10 -8.61 0.29
CA ASP A 56 1.78 -7.64 1.15
C ASP A 56 1.24 -7.73 2.57
N TYR A 57 2.00 -8.29 3.48
CA TYR A 57 1.65 -8.37 4.89
C TYR A 57 1.99 -7.04 5.58
N GLY A 58 1.03 -6.54 6.37
CA GLY A 58 1.20 -5.23 6.99
C GLY A 58 1.09 -4.11 5.97
N THR A 59 0.08 -4.19 5.11
CA THR A 59 -0.03 -3.33 3.93
C THR A 59 -0.26 -1.85 4.27
N GLY A 60 -0.65 -1.54 5.52
CA GLY A 60 -0.91 -0.16 5.93
C GLY A 60 -2.04 0.45 5.12
N LYS A 61 -1.80 1.63 4.58
CA LYS A 61 -2.79 2.34 3.76
C LYS A 61 -2.76 1.90 2.29
N GLY A 62 -1.97 0.87 1.95
CA GLY A 62 -2.00 0.23 0.66
C GLY A 62 -0.99 0.72 -0.36
N ARG A 63 -0.07 1.60 0.00
CA ARG A 63 0.85 2.20 -0.98
C ARG A 63 1.56 1.16 -1.85
N VAL A 64 2.13 0.12 -1.22
CA VAL A 64 2.90 -0.91 -1.94
C VAL A 64 2.02 -1.57 -3.00
N CYS A 65 0.81 -1.97 -2.61
CA CYS A 65 -0.12 -2.62 -3.52
C CYS A 65 -0.53 -1.69 -4.67
N PHE A 66 -0.93 -0.47 -4.35
CA PHE A 66 -1.39 0.47 -5.39
C PHE A 66 -0.28 0.81 -6.36
N TYR A 67 0.92 1.06 -5.85
CA TYR A 67 2.04 1.44 -6.71
C TYR A 67 2.48 0.27 -7.59
N LEU A 68 2.70 -0.92 -7.00
CA LEU A 68 3.21 -2.05 -7.76
C LEU A 68 2.17 -2.57 -8.77
N SER A 69 0.89 -2.58 -8.41
CA SER A 69 -0.15 -2.94 -9.38
C SER A 69 -0.23 -1.94 -10.53
N TYR A 70 0.00 -0.65 -10.25
CA TYR A 70 0.02 0.37 -11.29
C TYR A 70 1.21 0.16 -12.23
N GLN A 71 2.40 -0.05 -11.70
CA GLN A 71 3.63 -0.14 -12.48
C GLN A 71 3.79 -1.47 -13.21
N THR A 72 3.44 -2.56 -12.58
CA THR A 72 3.72 -3.91 -13.12
C THR A 72 2.47 -4.59 -13.68
N ARG A 73 1.30 -4.03 -13.40
CA ARG A 73 0.00 -4.58 -13.78
C ARG A 73 -0.34 -5.88 -13.05
N CYS A 74 0.38 -6.21 -12.00
CA CYS A 74 0.08 -7.38 -11.18
C CYS A 74 -1.18 -7.13 -10.37
N ARG A 75 -1.79 -8.21 -9.89
CA ARG A 75 -2.82 -8.13 -8.85
C ARG A 75 -2.13 -8.09 -7.49
N SER A 76 -2.74 -7.39 -6.54
CA SER A 76 -2.17 -7.27 -5.20
C SER A 76 -3.22 -7.57 -4.15
N ILE A 77 -2.80 -8.25 -3.09
CA ILE A 77 -3.60 -8.50 -1.91
C ILE A 77 -2.82 -7.96 -0.72
N GLY A 78 -3.38 -6.99 -0.03
CA GLY A 78 -2.76 -6.45 1.18
C GLY A 78 -3.46 -6.98 2.42
N VAL A 79 -2.68 -7.39 3.41
CA VAL A 79 -3.19 -7.91 4.67
C VAL A 79 -2.86 -6.92 5.76
N GLU A 80 -3.86 -6.50 6.52
CA GLU A 80 -3.70 -5.54 7.60
C GLU A 80 -4.52 -5.99 8.81
N TYR A 81 -3.92 -5.98 10.00
CA TYR A 81 -4.64 -6.38 11.21
C TYR A 81 -5.26 -5.20 11.95
N ASP A 82 -4.79 -3.99 11.72
CA ASP A 82 -5.31 -2.79 12.36
C ASP A 82 -6.51 -2.26 11.60
N GLU A 83 -7.69 -2.31 12.22
CA GLU A 83 -8.94 -1.94 11.57
C GLU A 83 -8.96 -0.51 11.05
N ARG A 84 -8.39 0.43 11.79
CA ARG A 84 -8.40 1.84 11.37
C ARG A 84 -7.53 2.08 10.15
N ILE A 85 -6.38 1.43 10.12
CA ILE A 85 -5.48 1.54 8.97
C ILE A 85 -6.10 0.82 7.78
N PHE A 86 -6.71 -0.34 8.02
CA PHE A 86 -7.42 -1.08 6.98
C PHE A 86 -8.51 -0.21 6.33
N GLU A 87 -9.27 0.53 7.14
CA GLU A 87 -10.30 1.42 6.61
C GLU A 87 -9.70 2.51 5.72
N SER A 88 -8.52 3.02 6.07
CA SER A 88 -7.81 3.99 5.23
C SER A 88 -7.40 3.38 3.90
N ALA A 89 -6.96 2.12 3.91
CA ALA A 89 -6.61 1.42 2.67
C ALA A 89 -7.85 1.22 1.79
N GLU A 90 -8.97 0.83 2.38
CA GLU A 90 -10.23 0.65 1.65
C GLU A 90 -10.74 1.98 1.07
N ALA A 91 -10.61 3.07 1.81
CA ALA A 91 -10.99 4.40 1.31
C ALA A 91 -10.12 4.79 0.12
N ASN A 92 -8.82 4.51 0.18
CA ASN A 92 -7.93 4.75 -0.95
C ASN A 92 -8.34 3.93 -2.17
N ARG A 93 -8.71 2.68 -1.96
CA ARG A 93 -9.05 1.77 -3.05
C ARG A 93 -10.22 2.28 -3.90
N GLU A 94 -11.17 2.97 -3.30
CA GLU A 94 -12.32 3.52 -4.02
C GLU A 94 -11.94 4.53 -5.08
N HIS A 95 -10.83 5.24 -4.90
CA HIS A 95 -10.40 6.31 -5.79
C HIS A 95 -9.12 6.00 -6.54
N ALA A 96 -8.37 4.99 -6.12
CA ALA A 96 -7.06 4.69 -6.69
C ALA A 96 -7.16 4.30 -8.16
N VAL A 97 -6.20 4.77 -8.93
CA VAL A 97 -6.08 4.43 -10.36
C VAL A 97 -5.99 2.93 -10.55
N SER A 98 -5.24 2.24 -9.69
CA SER A 98 -5.04 0.79 -9.75
C SER A 98 -6.01 0.00 -8.85
N GLY A 99 -7.05 0.65 -8.35
CA GLY A 99 -7.92 0.04 -7.34
C GLY A 99 -8.53 -1.31 -7.73
N ARG A 100 -8.81 -1.51 -9.01
CA ARG A 100 -9.41 -2.76 -9.50
C ARG A 100 -8.49 -3.97 -9.36
N LYS A 101 -7.19 -3.72 -9.28
CA LYS A 101 -6.19 -4.79 -9.18
C LYS A 101 -5.78 -5.07 -7.75
N VAL A 102 -6.33 -4.33 -6.79
CA VAL A 102 -5.93 -4.39 -5.39
C VAL A 102 -7.11 -4.80 -4.53
N SER A 103 -6.86 -5.71 -3.58
CA SER A 103 -7.84 -6.04 -2.55
C SER A 103 -7.14 -6.08 -1.19
N PHE A 104 -7.92 -5.90 -0.13
CA PHE A 104 -7.40 -5.89 1.23
C PHE A 104 -8.16 -6.86 2.10
N GLU A 105 -7.44 -7.49 3.04
CA GLU A 105 -8.00 -8.40 4.02
C GLU A 105 -7.69 -7.89 5.42
N LEU A 106 -8.70 -7.79 6.26
CA LEU A 106 -8.54 -7.43 7.67
C LEU A 106 -8.34 -8.69 8.48
N THR A 107 -7.10 -9.03 8.71
CA THR A 107 -6.73 -10.21 9.49
C THR A 107 -5.26 -10.14 9.83
N SER A 108 -4.79 -11.04 10.70
CA SER A 108 -3.36 -11.14 10.98
C SER A 108 -2.67 -11.99 9.91
N ALA A 109 -1.37 -11.75 9.73
CA ALA A 109 -0.58 -12.54 8.80
C ALA A 109 -0.61 -14.03 9.14
N GLU A 110 -0.69 -14.34 10.42
CA GLU A 110 -0.73 -15.73 10.90
C GLU A 110 -1.99 -16.47 10.47
N LYS A 111 -3.09 -15.74 10.27
CA LYS A 111 -4.38 -16.34 9.92
C LYS A 111 -4.64 -16.33 8.42
N TYR A 112 -3.91 -15.55 7.71
CA TYR A 112 -4.08 -15.49 6.26
C TYR A 112 -3.32 -16.61 5.58
#